data_d1a8105fede0347b883865b34dc56d86
#
_entry.id   d1a8105fede0347b883865b34dc56d86
#
_cell.length_a   1.000
_cell.length_b   1.000
_cell.length_c   1.000
_cell.angle_alpha   90.00
_cell.angle_beta   90.00
_cell.angle_gamma   90.00
#
_symmetry.space_group_name_H-M   'P 1'
#
loop_
_entity.id
_entity.type
_entity.pdbx_description
1 polymer ?
#
loop_
_entity_poly.entity_id
_entity_poly.type
_entity_poly.pdbx_seq_one_letter_code
_entity_poly.pdbx_strand_id
1 'polypeptide(L)'
;MVDRVRNQLIAMIDRALGDDPKSALIASRELKDEIEWLTERSVALARREGYEWSRISRLLGISRQWARERFKAAPPRLPPHVVANNRYLREIRQTEQAVLEFRRSSRRPDDDDPIAW
;
A
#
# COMPACT_ATOMS: atom_id res chain seq x y z
N MET A 1 -2.82 2.08 14.80
CA MET A 1 -2.35 2.21 13.39
C MET A 1 -0.96 2.80 13.29
N VAL A 2 -0.68 3.89 14.02
CA VAL A 2 0.65 4.54 13.97
C VAL A 2 1.76 3.59 14.40
N ASP A 3 1.55 2.83 15.47
CA ASP A 3 2.56 1.89 15.97
C ASP A 3 2.80 0.75 15.00
N ARG A 4 1.75 0.29 14.32
CA ARG A 4 1.87 -0.77 13.31
C ARG A 4 2.69 -0.27 12.11
N VAL A 5 2.43 0.95 11.65
CA VAL A 5 3.20 1.55 10.55
C VAL A 5 4.66 1.70 10.96
N ARG A 6 4.92 2.19 12.16
CA ARG A 6 6.27 2.32 12.68
C ARG A 6 7.01 0.98 12.71
N ASN A 7 6.38 -0.06 13.23
CA ASN A 7 6.97 -1.38 13.32
C ASN A 7 7.29 -1.97 11.94
N GLN A 8 6.41 -1.75 10.96
CA GLN A 8 6.64 -2.19 9.59
C GLN A 8 7.82 -1.45 8.95
N LEU A 9 7.92 -0.13 9.18
CA LEU A 9 9.04 0.66 8.68
C LEU A 9 10.35 0.21 9.30
N ILE A 10 10.37 -0.06 10.59
CA ILE A 10 11.56 -0.58 11.28
C ILE A 10 11.99 -1.92 10.67
N ALA A 11 11.04 -2.82 10.44
CA ALA A 11 11.34 -4.11 9.81
C ALA A 11 11.91 -3.95 8.41
N MET A 12 11.40 -3.00 7.62
CA MET A 12 11.93 -2.71 6.29
C MET A 12 13.35 -2.15 6.37
N ILE A 13 13.61 -1.25 7.32
CA ILE A 13 14.93 -0.68 7.54
C ILE A 13 15.92 -1.78 7.93
N ASP A 14 15.54 -2.66 8.84
CA ASP A 14 16.40 -3.77 9.28
C ASP A 14 16.76 -4.69 8.10
N ARG A 15 15.80 -5.00 7.24
CA ARG A 15 16.06 -5.81 6.04
C ARG A 15 16.95 -5.08 5.05
N ALA A 16 16.74 -3.77 4.87
CA ALA A 16 17.57 -2.96 3.96
C ALA A 16 19.01 -2.85 4.42
N LEU A 17 19.24 -2.89 5.74
CA LEU A 17 20.56 -2.85 6.33
C LEU A 17 21.21 -4.25 6.43
N GLY A 18 20.49 -5.30 6.07
CA GLY A 18 20.98 -6.66 6.15
C GLY A 18 21.99 -7.00 5.06
N ASP A 19 22.61 -8.17 5.20
CA ASP A 19 23.70 -8.62 4.32
C ASP A 19 23.23 -9.32 3.05
N ASP A 20 21.95 -9.67 2.95
CA ASP A 20 21.41 -10.30 1.76
C ASP A 20 21.02 -9.25 0.72
N PRO A 21 21.70 -9.17 -0.43
CA PRO A 21 21.43 -8.13 -1.42
C PRO A 21 20.02 -8.15 -1.97
N LYS A 22 19.46 -9.32 -2.20
CA LYS A 22 18.10 -9.45 -2.75
C LYS A 22 17.07 -8.89 -1.79
N SER A 23 17.13 -9.31 -0.52
CA SER A 23 16.22 -8.83 0.51
C SER A 23 16.39 -7.33 0.76
N ALA A 24 17.63 -6.86 0.75
CA ALA A 24 17.92 -5.44 0.95
C ALA A 24 17.35 -4.58 -0.17
N LEU A 25 17.46 -5.02 -1.42
CA LEU A 25 16.91 -4.28 -2.56
C LEU A 25 15.38 -4.24 -2.53
N ILE A 26 14.75 -5.36 -2.22
CA ILE A 26 13.30 -5.44 -2.10
C ILE A 26 12.81 -4.52 -0.98
N ALA A 27 13.46 -4.57 0.18
CA ALA A 27 13.10 -3.73 1.32
C ALA A 27 13.29 -2.25 1.02
N SER A 28 14.34 -1.90 0.28
CA SER A 28 14.59 -0.51 -0.12
C SER A 28 13.50 0.02 -1.03
N ARG A 29 13.00 -0.81 -1.95
CA ARG A 29 11.89 -0.43 -2.82
C ARG A 29 10.60 -0.22 -2.04
N GLU A 30 10.29 -1.15 -1.14
CA GLU A 30 9.12 -1.04 -0.28
C GLU A 30 9.20 0.20 0.61
N LEU A 31 10.37 0.47 1.17
CA LEU A 31 10.61 1.62 2.02
C LEU A 31 10.44 2.93 1.27
N LYS A 32 10.88 2.97 0.01
CA LYS A 32 10.70 4.15 -0.84
C LYS A 32 9.22 4.49 -1.01
N ASP A 33 8.39 3.49 -1.28
CA ASP A 33 6.95 3.67 -1.45
C ASP A 33 6.30 4.17 -0.15
N GLU A 34 6.71 3.64 0.99
CA GLU A 34 6.21 4.07 2.29
C GLU A 34 6.60 5.52 2.60
N ILE A 35 7.82 5.91 2.26
CA ILE A 35 8.30 7.27 2.46
C ILE A 35 7.53 8.25 1.58
N GLU A 36 7.21 7.89 0.36
CA GLU A 36 6.37 8.73 -0.52
C GLU A 36 5.01 8.97 0.12
N TRP A 37 4.37 7.93 0.64
CA TRP A 37 3.10 8.06 1.33
C TRP A 37 3.21 8.94 2.57
N LEU A 38 4.27 8.78 3.38
CA LEU A 38 4.50 9.62 4.56
C LEU A 38 4.67 11.08 4.18
N THR A 39 5.37 11.34 3.08
CA THR A 39 5.55 12.70 2.58
C THR A 39 4.22 13.32 2.16
N GLU A 40 3.42 12.59 1.41
CA GLU A 40 2.08 13.03 0.99
C GLU A 40 1.19 13.33 2.20
N ARG A 41 1.23 12.46 3.20
CA ARG A 41 0.49 12.64 4.44
C ARG A 41 0.94 13.90 5.19
N SER A 42 2.24 14.10 5.26
CA SER A 42 2.82 15.27 5.93
C SER A 42 2.43 16.56 5.24
N VAL A 43 2.44 16.58 3.90
CA VAL A 43 1.99 17.73 3.11
C VAL A 43 0.51 18.01 3.36
N ALA A 44 -0.32 16.98 3.39
CA ALA A 44 -1.75 17.13 3.67
C ALA A 44 -2.00 17.74 5.05
N LEU A 45 -1.23 17.32 6.06
CA LEU A 45 -1.29 17.90 7.39
C LEU A 45 -0.89 19.37 7.39
N ALA A 46 0.20 19.71 6.69
CA ALA A 46 0.67 21.07 6.57
C ALA A 46 -0.37 21.97 5.89
N ARG A 47 -0.99 21.49 4.82
CA ARG A 47 -2.05 22.23 4.14
C ARG A 47 -3.25 22.46 5.04
N ARG A 48 -3.61 21.47 5.83
CA ARG A 48 -4.70 21.61 6.80
C ARG A 48 -4.40 22.68 7.86
N GLU A 49 -3.12 22.79 8.26
CA GLU A 49 -2.67 23.79 9.21
C GLU A 49 -2.47 25.17 8.57
N GLY A 50 -2.76 25.32 7.30
CA GLY A 50 -2.68 26.60 6.60
C GLY A 50 -1.32 26.92 6.00
N TYR A 51 -0.42 25.94 5.89
CA TYR A 51 0.88 26.18 5.25
C TYR A 51 0.72 26.45 3.77
N GLU A 52 1.37 27.47 3.28
CA GLU A 52 1.41 27.78 1.86
C GLU A 52 2.42 26.88 1.14
N TRP A 53 2.22 26.74 -0.17
CA TRP A 53 3.10 25.90 -0.99
C TRP A 53 4.56 26.35 -0.95
N SER A 54 4.81 27.65 -0.84
CA SER A 54 6.18 28.18 -0.72
C SER A 54 6.87 27.68 0.53
N ARG A 55 6.16 27.60 1.65
CA ARG A 55 6.70 27.07 2.90
C ARG A 55 6.93 25.57 2.82
N ILE A 56 5.96 24.83 2.29
CA ILE A 56 6.06 23.38 2.13
C ILE A 56 7.23 23.02 1.22
N SER A 57 7.35 23.69 0.08
CA SER A 57 8.44 23.41 -0.87
C SER A 57 9.80 23.67 -0.25
N ARG A 58 9.92 24.74 0.54
CA ARG A 58 11.16 25.08 1.22
C ARG A 58 11.55 24.01 2.23
N LEU A 59 10.59 23.54 3.01
CA LEU A 59 10.84 22.50 4.02
C LEU A 59 11.19 21.16 3.37
N LEU A 60 10.60 20.85 2.21
CA LEU A 60 10.90 19.61 1.47
C LEU A 60 12.13 19.72 0.58
N GLY A 61 12.64 20.92 0.35
CA GLY A 61 13.78 21.12 -0.54
C GLY A 61 13.47 20.95 -2.01
N ILE A 62 12.24 21.25 -2.43
CA ILE A 62 11.79 21.14 -3.83
C ILE A 62 11.22 22.49 -4.30
N SER A 63 10.97 22.63 -5.61
CA SER A 63 10.37 23.84 -6.14
C SER A 63 8.90 23.95 -5.73
N ARG A 64 8.41 25.19 -5.61
CA ARG A 64 7.01 25.47 -5.28
C ARG A 64 6.05 24.86 -6.30
N GLN A 65 6.36 25.00 -7.56
CA GLN A 65 5.54 24.46 -8.62
C GLN A 65 5.47 22.95 -8.57
N TRP A 66 6.63 22.31 -8.36
CA TRP A 66 6.70 20.84 -8.28
C TRP A 66 5.94 20.32 -7.05
N ALA A 67 6.07 21.00 -5.91
CA ALA A 67 5.33 20.63 -4.71
C ALA A 67 3.83 20.70 -4.94
N ARG A 68 3.35 21.78 -5.55
CA ARG A 68 1.93 21.97 -5.83
C ARG A 68 1.40 20.90 -6.80
N GLU A 69 2.13 20.62 -7.87
CA GLU A 69 1.70 19.63 -8.85
C GLU A 69 1.73 18.21 -8.28
N ARG A 70 2.77 17.90 -7.52
CA ARG A 70 2.96 16.55 -6.95
C ARG A 70 1.97 16.22 -5.85
N PHE A 71 1.63 17.21 -5.01
CA PHE A 71 0.86 16.99 -3.79
C PHE A 71 -0.50 17.65 -3.76
N LYS A 72 -1.00 18.11 -4.88
CA LYS A 72 -2.33 18.74 -4.93
C LYS A 72 -3.47 17.75 -4.64
N ALA A 73 -3.28 16.48 -4.95
CA ALA A 73 -4.26 15.44 -4.66
C ALA A 73 -4.09 14.94 -3.22
N ALA A 74 -5.21 14.57 -2.59
CA ALA A 74 -5.16 13.99 -1.25
C ALA A 74 -4.43 12.64 -1.28
N PRO A 75 -3.60 12.34 -0.25
CA PRO A 75 -2.91 11.06 -0.20
C PRO A 75 -3.88 9.91 0.06
N PRO A 76 -3.51 8.67 -0.29
CA PRO A 76 -4.28 7.50 0.08
C PRO A 76 -4.45 7.43 1.60
N ARG A 77 -5.59 6.94 2.04
CA ARG A 77 -5.92 6.85 3.45
C ARG A 77 -4.99 5.92 4.21
N LEU A 78 -4.53 4.87 3.54
CA LEU A 78 -3.70 3.82 4.13
C LEU A 78 -2.32 3.81 3.50
N PRO A 79 -1.28 3.41 4.26
CA PRO A 79 0.05 3.22 3.70
C PRO A 79 0.08 2.16 2.60
N PRO A 80 1.05 2.23 1.66
CA PRO A 80 1.14 1.27 0.56
C PRO A 80 1.18 -0.19 0.99
N HIS A 81 1.91 -0.53 2.05
CA HIS A 81 1.98 -1.92 2.51
C HIS A 81 0.63 -2.44 3.02
N VAL A 82 -0.17 -1.58 3.63
CA VAL A 82 -1.50 -1.95 4.11
C VAL A 82 -2.45 -2.13 2.93
N VAL A 83 -2.38 -1.25 1.93
CA VAL A 83 -3.19 -1.37 0.72
C VAL A 83 -2.88 -2.65 -0.03
N ALA A 84 -1.59 -2.96 -0.22
CA ALA A 84 -1.16 -4.19 -0.90
C ALA A 84 -1.63 -5.43 -0.15
N ASN A 85 -1.51 -5.44 1.18
CA ASN A 85 -1.94 -6.55 2.01
C ASN A 85 -3.47 -6.73 1.94
N ASN A 86 -4.22 -5.64 2.01
CA ASN A 86 -5.69 -5.69 1.90
C ASN A 86 -6.14 -6.18 0.53
N ARG A 87 -5.46 -5.77 -0.53
CA ARG A 87 -5.74 -6.26 -1.89
C ARG A 87 -5.51 -7.76 -1.98
N TYR A 88 -4.39 -8.24 -1.45
CA TYR A 88 -4.05 -9.66 -1.44
C TYR A 88 -5.11 -10.47 -0.71
N LEU A 89 -5.50 -10.03 0.48
CA LEU A 89 -6.55 -10.69 1.27
C LEU A 89 -7.89 -10.70 0.55
N ARG A 90 -8.20 -9.62 -0.16
CA ARG A 90 -9.42 -9.53 -0.95
C ARG A 90 -9.41 -10.52 -2.10
N GLU A 91 -8.29 -10.65 -2.81
CA GLU A 91 -8.14 -11.59 -3.91
C GLU A 91 -8.28 -13.02 -3.44
N ILE A 92 -7.66 -13.38 -2.31
CA ILE A 92 -7.81 -14.71 -1.70
C ILE A 92 -9.28 -14.98 -1.38
N ARG A 93 -9.96 -14.04 -0.77
CA ARG A 93 -11.37 -14.19 -0.39
C ARG A 93 -12.26 -14.41 -1.62
N GLN A 94 -12.02 -13.66 -2.68
CA GLN A 94 -12.76 -13.82 -3.94
C GLN A 94 -12.51 -15.18 -4.56
N THR A 95 -11.29 -15.65 -4.55
CA THR A 95 -10.94 -16.98 -5.07
C THR A 95 -11.61 -18.08 -4.27
N GLU A 96 -11.58 -18.00 -2.94
CA GLU A 96 -12.25 -18.97 -2.08
C GLU A 96 -13.75 -19.00 -2.33
N GLN A 97 -14.35 -17.83 -2.48
CA GLN A 97 -15.77 -17.72 -2.76
C GLN A 97 -16.14 -18.34 -4.11
N ALA A 98 -15.32 -18.08 -5.13
CA ALA A 98 -15.51 -18.66 -6.45
C ALA A 98 -15.43 -20.20 -6.41
N VAL A 99 -14.49 -20.74 -5.65
CA VAL A 99 -14.33 -22.18 -5.47
C VAL A 99 -15.55 -22.77 -4.77
N LEU A 100 -16.05 -22.10 -3.73
CA LEU A 100 -17.26 -22.56 -3.02
C LEU A 100 -18.49 -22.53 -3.90
N GLU A 101 -18.66 -21.49 -4.69
CA GLU A 101 -19.76 -21.41 -5.64
C GLU A 101 -19.69 -22.51 -6.70
N PHE A 102 -18.51 -22.79 -7.20
CA PHE A 102 -18.29 -23.87 -8.15
C PHE A 102 -18.65 -25.22 -7.55
N ARG A 103 -18.20 -25.52 -6.32
CA ARG A 103 -18.54 -26.73 -5.60
C ARG A 103 -20.03 -26.86 -5.37
N ARG A 104 -20.69 -25.76 -5.02
CA ARG A 104 -22.14 -25.74 -4.81
C ARG A 104 -22.87 -26.04 -6.12
N SER A 105 -22.39 -25.50 -7.20
CA SER A 105 -22.93 -25.71 -8.54
C SER A 105 -22.82 -27.17 -8.98
N SER A 106 -21.69 -27.82 -8.73
CA SER A 106 -21.45 -29.22 -9.12
C SER A 106 -22.17 -30.23 -8.22
N ARG A 107 -22.80 -29.79 -7.12
CA ARG A 107 -23.58 -30.67 -6.25
C ARG A 107 -25.07 -30.72 -6.55
N ARG A 108 -25.50 -30.16 -7.68
CA ARG A 108 -26.89 -30.20 -8.04
C ARG A 108 -27.30 -31.66 -8.39
N PRO A 109 -28.51 -32.10 -8.02
CA PRO A 109 -28.96 -33.47 -8.24
C PRO A 109 -29.01 -33.90 -9.71
N ASP A 110 -29.22 -32.95 -10.58
CA ASP A 110 -29.25 -33.19 -12.02
C ASP A 110 -27.90 -33.15 -12.67
N ASP A 111 -26.87 -32.93 -11.91
CA ASP A 111 -25.50 -32.73 -12.36
C ASP A 111 -24.63 -33.86 -11.82
N ASP A 112 -25.03 -35.08 -12.14
CA ASP A 112 -24.33 -36.26 -11.65
C ASP A 112 -23.04 -36.54 -12.36
N ASP A 113 -22.69 -35.74 -13.34
CA ASP A 113 -21.46 -35.93 -14.07
C ASP A 113 -20.32 -35.24 -13.33
N PRO A 114 -19.42 -35.98 -12.66
CA PRO A 114 -18.33 -35.39 -11.91
C PRO A 114 -17.28 -34.76 -12.80
N ILE A 115 -17.44 -34.88 -14.08
CA ILE A 115 -16.46 -34.37 -15.04
C ILE A 115 -17.02 -33.18 -15.81
N ALA A 116 -18.08 -32.61 -15.33
CA ALA A 116 -18.64 -31.43 -15.96
C ALA A 116 -17.68 -30.24 -15.90
N TRP A 117 -16.43 -30.54 -15.73
CA TRP A 117 -15.40 -29.51 -15.72
C TRP A 117 -14.02 -30.08 -16.08
#